data_2182ec9f450a98950d3886fcd6c3c0f7
#
_entry.id   2182ec9f450a98950d3886fcd6c3c0f7
#
_cell.length_a   1.000
_cell.length_b   1.000
_cell.length_c   1.000
_cell.angle_alpha   90.00
_cell.angle_beta   90.00
_cell.angle_gamma   90.00
#
_symmetry.space_group_name_H-M   'P 1'
#
loop_
_entity.id
_entity.type
_entity.pdbx_description
1 polymer ?
#
loop_
_entity_poly.entity_id
_entity_poly.type
_entity_poly.pdbx_seq_one_letter_code
_entity_poly.pdbx_strand_id
1 'polypeptide(L)'
;MYTPILETERLLLRPFEKEDAKDVFECWERDPDVAKYMFWTSHNDIEKTREWINFEIGQIKKDDWYRFALVLRETNELIGTALIYYEEEVDCWEIGYNLGKKYWGMGYTTEAVKCIIDFSIEQMNISQNVG
;
A
#
# COMPACT_ATOMS: atom_id res chain seq x y z
N MET A 1 14.19 -5.37 8.54
CA MET A 1 14.13 -3.89 8.46
C MET A 1 12.69 -3.45 8.66
N TYR A 2 12.48 -2.37 9.41
CA TYR A 2 11.13 -1.81 9.54
C TYR A 2 10.70 -1.13 8.25
N THR A 3 9.40 -1.18 7.96
CA THR A 3 8.84 -0.43 6.84
C THR A 3 9.11 1.05 7.07
N PRO A 4 9.82 1.73 6.15
CA PRO A 4 10.22 3.12 6.34
C PRO A 4 9.11 4.11 5.94
N ILE A 5 9.39 5.39 6.16
CA ILE A 5 8.57 6.48 5.63
C ILE A 5 9.29 7.03 4.41
N LEU A 6 8.58 7.11 3.28
CA LEU A 6 9.11 7.62 2.03
C LEU A 6 8.28 8.81 1.58
N GLU A 7 8.90 9.76 0.88
CA GLU A 7 8.21 10.95 0.39
C GLU A 7 8.40 11.12 -1.10
N THR A 8 7.35 11.56 -1.77
CA THR A 8 7.40 12.00 -3.17
C THR A 8 6.92 13.44 -3.23
N GLU A 9 6.79 14.00 -4.44
CA GLU A 9 6.29 15.35 -4.60
C GLU A 9 4.90 15.55 -3.98
N ARG A 10 3.99 14.60 -4.18
CA ARG A 10 2.59 14.71 -3.72
C ARG A 10 2.23 13.74 -2.61
N LEU A 11 3.02 12.69 -2.37
CA LEU A 11 2.65 11.59 -1.50
C LEU A 11 3.63 11.40 -0.33
N LEU A 12 3.08 10.94 0.77
CA LEU A 12 3.83 10.36 1.87
C LEU A 12 3.46 8.87 1.91
N LEU A 13 4.47 8.01 1.89
CA LEU A 13 4.29 6.56 2.01
C LEU A 13 4.76 6.17 3.42
N ARG A 14 3.86 5.64 4.23
CA ARG A 14 4.17 5.27 5.62
C ARG A 14 3.53 3.95 6.01
N PRO A 15 4.00 3.31 7.10
CA PRO A 15 3.31 2.14 7.63
C PRO A 15 1.89 2.49 8.06
N PHE A 16 1.00 1.50 8.03
CA PHE A 16 -0.36 1.69 8.55
C PHE A 16 -0.37 1.79 10.06
N GLU A 17 -1.35 2.50 10.58
CA GLU A 17 -1.65 2.65 12.01
C GLU A 17 -3.08 2.18 12.26
N LYS A 18 -3.41 1.82 13.50
CA LYS A 18 -4.76 1.36 13.85
C LYS A 18 -5.82 2.40 13.54
N GLU A 19 -5.49 3.66 13.69
CA GLU A 19 -6.39 4.79 13.44
C GLU A 19 -6.78 4.93 11.97
N ASP A 20 -6.07 4.28 11.08
CA ASP A 20 -6.34 4.34 9.65
C ASP A 20 -7.58 3.53 9.23
N ALA A 21 -8.11 2.67 10.09
CA ALA A 21 -9.17 1.73 9.71
C ALA A 21 -10.40 2.39 9.11
N LYS A 22 -10.86 3.50 9.66
CA LYS A 22 -12.02 4.22 9.16
C LYS A 22 -11.79 4.73 7.75
N ASP A 23 -10.64 5.36 7.51
CA ASP A 23 -10.30 5.91 6.20
C ASP A 23 -10.11 4.82 5.15
N VAL A 24 -9.47 3.72 5.52
CA VAL A 24 -9.30 2.56 4.63
C VAL A 24 -10.66 2.00 4.23
N PHE A 25 -11.53 1.78 5.22
CA PHE A 25 -12.85 1.22 4.98
C PHE A 25 -13.68 2.12 4.06
N GLU A 26 -13.74 3.42 4.35
CA GLU A 26 -14.53 4.37 3.57
C GLU A 26 -13.93 4.65 2.19
N CYS A 27 -12.60 4.66 2.08
CA CYS A 27 -11.94 5.03 0.84
C CYS A 27 -11.98 3.91 -0.21
N TRP A 28 -11.73 2.67 0.19
CA TRP A 28 -11.70 1.60 -0.81
C TRP A 28 -12.26 0.25 -0.38
N GLU A 29 -12.15 -0.15 0.89
CA GLU A 29 -12.49 -1.53 1.28
C GLU A 29 -13.98 -1.86 1.10
N ARG A 30 -14.85 -0.90 1.27
CA ARG A 30 -16.29 -1.09 1.07
C ARG A 30 -16.74 -0.84 -0.37
N ASP A 31 -15.85 -0.36 -1.24
CA ASP A 31 -16.19 0.03 -2.60
C ASP A 31 -16.09 -1.16 -3.55
N PRO A 32 -17.23 -1.66 -4.11
CA PRO A 32 -17.18 -2.79 -5.03
C PRO A 32 -16.46 -2.48 -6.34
N ASP A 33 -16.39 -1.21 -6.76
CA ASP A 33 -15.66 -0.84 -7.98
C ASP A 33 -14.16 -1.01 -7.79
N VAL A 34 -13.65 -0.73 -6.59
CA VAL A 34 -12.24 -0.96 -6.27
C VAL A 34 -11.96 -2.46 -6.12
N ALA A 35 -12.79 -3.16 -5.34
CA ALA A 35 -12.63 -4.59 -5.08
C ALA A 35 -12.69 -5.44 -6.35
N LYS A 36 -13.41 -4.97 -7.37
CA LYS A 36 -13.57 -5.65 -8.66
C LYS A 36 -12.23 -6.02 -9.31
N TYR A 37 -11.18 -5.24 -9.07
CA TYR A 37 -9.86 -5.44 -9.67
C TYR A 37 -8.83 -6.00 -8.68
N MET A 38 -9.27 -6.36 -7.46
CA MET A 38 -8.38 -6.77 -6.39
C MET A 38 -8.72 -8.17 -5.87
N PHE A 39 -7.94 -8.66 -4.92
CA PHE A 39 -8.08 -10.00 -4.38
C PHE A 39 -9.15 -10.13 -3.29
N TRP A 40 -9.74 -9.01 -2.84
CA TRP A 40 -10.73 -9.07 -1.76
C TRP A 40 -12.13 -8.81 -2.29
N THR A 41 -13.12 -9.15 -1.48
CA THR A 41 -14.52 -8.83 -1.74
C THR A 41 -14.89 -7.60 -0.93
N SER A 42 -15.59 -6.63 -1.54
CA SER A 42 -16.05 -5.46 -0.80
C SER A 42 -16.96 -5.90 0.35
N HIS A 43 -16.96 -5.16 1.45
CA HIS A 43 -17.74 -5.50 2.63
C HIS A 43 -18.22 -4.25 3.35
N ASN A 44 -19.23 -4.42 4.20
CA ASN A 44 -19.82 -3.35 5.01
C ASN A 44 -19.47 -3.48 6.50
N ASP A 45 -18.40 -4.23 6.80
CA ASP A 45 -17.99 -4.52 8.17
C ASP A 45 -16.59 -3.95 8.44
N ILE A 46 -16.53 -2.81 9.14
CA ILE A 46 -15.26 -2.16 9.45
C ILE A 46 -14.34 -3.05 10.29
N GLU A 47 -14.89 -4.04 11.01
CA GLU A 47 -14.05 -4.95 11.79
C GLU A 47 -13.13 -5.79 10.90
N LYS A 48 -13.57 -6.12 9.69
CA LYS A 48 -12.71 -6.82 8.72
C LYS A 48 -11.53 -5.94 8.31
N THR A 49 -11.77 -4.65 8.13
CA THR A 49 -10.70 -3.70 7.85
C THR A 49 -9.74 -3.59 9.02
N ARG A 50 -10.25 -3.57 10.25
CA ARG A 50 -9.40 -3.53 11.45
C ARG A 50 -8.53 -4.79 11.57
N GLU A 51 -9.09 -5.95 11.26
CA GLU A 51 -8.33 -7.21 11.24
C GLU A 51 -7.21 -7.15 10.21
N TRP A 52 -7.50 -6.64 9.02
CA TRP A 52 -6.50 -6.49 7.97
C TRP A 52 -5.37 -5.55 8.41
N ILE A 53 -5.72 -4.39 8.99
CA ILE A 53 -4.73 -3.42 9.46
C ILE A 53 -3.87 -4.03 10.57
N ASN A 54 -4.47 -4.76 11.51
CA ASN A 54 -3.70 -5.44 12.55
C ASN A 54 -2.73 -6.45 11.98
N PHE A 55 -3.14 -7.19 10.95
CA PHE A 55 -2.25 -8.10 10.24
C PHE A 55 -1.06 -7.34 9.65
N GLU A 56 -1.34 -6.23 8.94
CA GLU A 56 -0.30 -5.44 8.29
C GLU A 56 0.67 -4.81 9.30
N ILE A 57 0.15 -4.34 10.43
CA ILE A 57 1.01 -3.82 11.52
C ILE A 57 1.95 -4.90 12.02
N GLY A 58 1.48 -6.14 12.11
CA GLY A 58 2.31 -7.28 12.49
C GLY A 58 3.42 -7.61 11.50
N GLN A 59 3.31 -7.15 10.25
CA GLN A 59 4.29 -7.40 9.20
C GLN A 59 5.39 -6.33 9.11
N ILE A 60 5.27 -5.22 9.84
CA ILE A 60 6.18 -4.06 9.70
C ILE A 60 7.65 -4.42 9.88
N LYS A 61 7.96 -5.42 10.71
CA LYS A 61 9.33 -5.83 11.02
C LYS A 61 9.93 -6.82 10.03
N LYS A 62 9.14 -7.35 9.09
CA LYS A 62 9.61 -8.37 8.16
C LYS A 62 10.48 -7.77 7.07
N ASP A 63 11.43 -8.57 6.57
CA ASP A 63 12.35 -8.15 5.52
C ASP A 63 11.82 -8.44 4.11
N ASP A 64 10.70 -9.14 4.00
CA ASP A 64 10.13 -9.57 2.72
C ASP A 64 8.73 -8.98 2.45
N TRP A 65 8.32 -7.98 3.23
CA TRP A 65 6.97 -7.42 3.15
C TRP A 65 6.98 -5.96 3.59
N TYR A 66 6.69 -5.05 2.64
CA TYR A 66 6.67 -3.62 2.91
C TYR A 66 5.37 -3.01 2.39
N ARG A 67 4.41 -2.86 3.28
CA ARG A 67 3.10 -2.27 2.98
C ARG A 67 3.08 -0.81 3.38
N PHE A 68 2.68 0.05 2.45
CA PHE A 68 2.62 1.50 2.67
C PHE A 68 1.18 2.00 2.59
N ALA A 69 0.82 2.88 3.50
CA ALA A 69 -0.33 3.75 3.35
C ALA A 69 0.09 4.91 2.45
N LEU A 70 -0.72 5.24 1.46
CA LEU A 70 -0.45 6.36 0.56
C LEU A 70 -1.28 7.56 1.03
N VAL A 71 -0.59 8.64 1.39
CA VAL A 71 -1.21 9.83 1.98
C VAL A 71 -0.86 11.04 1.12
N LEU A 72 -1.86 11.87 0.80
CA LEU A 72 -1.61 13.14 0.12
C LEU A 72 -0.93 14.09 1.08
N ARG A 73 0.23 14.61 0.72
CA ARG A 73 1.01 15.52 1.58
C ARG A 73 0.28 16.84 1.83
N GLU A 74 -0.44 17.34 0.83
CA GLU A 74 -1.12 18.62 0.91
C GLU A 74 -2.29 18.61 1.90
N THR A 75 -3.08 17.53 1.91
CA THR A 75 -4.31 17.46 2.69
C THR A 75 -4.25 16.47 3.84
N ASN A 76 -3.20 15.64 3.91
CA ASN A 76 -3.06 14.53 4.86
C ASN A 76 -4.16 13.46 4.70
N GLU A 77 -4.78 13.37 3.53
CA GLU A 77 -5.80 12.35 3.25
C GLU A 77 -5.17 11.03 2.87
N LEU A 78 -5.68 9.94 3.44
CA LEU A 78 -5.29 8.58 3.08
C LEU A 78 -6.03 8.22 1.79
N ILE A 79 -5.31 7.91 0.72
CA ILE A 79 -5.91 7.69 -0.60
C ILE A 79 -5.77 6.28 -1.14
N GLY A 80 -4.88 5.48 -0.56
CA GLY A 80 -4.66 4.13 -1.05
C GLY A 80 -3.55 3.40 -0.33
N THR A 81 -3.08 2.34 -0.95
CA THR A 81 -2.00 1.51 -0.40
C THR A 81 -1.14 0.95 -1.51
N ALA A 82 0.11 0.67 -1.18
CA ALA A 82 1.03 -0.03 -2.06
C ALA A 82 1.85 -1.02 -1.23
N LEU A 83 2.23 -2.12 -1.87
CA LEU A 83 2.97 -3.20 -1.22
C LEU A 83 4.09 -3.64 -2.14
N ILE A 84 5.29 -3.84 -1.60
CA ILE A 84 6.32 -4.62 -2.27
C ILE A 84 6.65 -5.81 -1.37
N TYR A 85 6.64 -7.01 -1.94
CA TYR A 85 6.86 -8.24 -1.19
C TYR A 85 7.57 -9.29 -2.03
N TYR A 86 8.25 -10.21 -1.34
CA TYR A 86 8.94 -11.32 -2.00
C TYR A 86 8.00 -12.52 -2.13
N GLU A 87 7.86 -13.04 -3.35
CA GLU A 87 7.05 -14.23 -3.63
C GLU A 87 7.97 -15.42 -3.85
N GLU A 88 8.02 -16.34 -2.88
CA GLU A 88 8.92 -17.49 -2.90
C GLU A 88 8.67 -18.43 -4.08
N GLU A 89 7.42 -18.63 -4.46
CA GLU A 89 7.07 -19.59 -5.52
C GLU A 89 7.68 -19.22 -6.86
N VAL A 90 7.80 -17.95 -7.14
CA VAL A 90 8.35 -17.45 -8.42
C VAL A 90 9.71 -16.78 -8.23
N ASP A 91 10.24 -16.77 -7.02
CA ASP A 91 11.54 -16.19 -6.68
C ASP A 91 11.70 -14.76 -7.23
N CYS A 92 10.71 -13.92 -6.96
CA CYS A 92 10.79 -12.53 -7.38
C CYS A 92 10.02 -11.61 -6.43
N TRP A 93 10.36 -10.31 -6.48
CA TRP A 93 9.64 -9.28 -5.74
C TRP A 93 8.49 -8.79 -6.58
N GLU A 94 7.33 -8.61 -5.96
CA GLU A 94 6.14 -8.13 -6.63
C GLU A 94 5.64 -6.84 -5.99
N ILE A 95 5.00 -5.99 -6.80
CA ILE A 95 4.40 -4.75 -6.33
C ILE A 95 2.89 -4.84 -6.56
N GLY A 96 2.13 -4.60 -5.50
CA GLY A 96 0.68 -4.44 -5.58
C GLY A 96 0.28 -3.05 -5.12
N TYR A 97 -0.84 -2.56 -5.60
CA TYR A 97 -1.33 -1.23 -5.22
C TYR A 97 -2.83 -1.11 -5.45
N ASN A 98 -3.47 -0.21 -4.70
CA ASN A 98 -4.81 0.25 -5.05
C ASN A 98 -5.04 1.66 -4.51
N LEU A 99 -6.01 2.34 -5.08
CA LEU A 99 -6.43 3.68 -4.69
C LEU A 99 -7.94 3.73 -4.54
N GLY A 100 -8.41 4.61 -3.69
CA GLY A 100 -9.82 4.99 -3.69
C GLY A 100 -10.21 5.50 -5.08
N LYS A 101 -11.42 5.18 -5.52
CA LYS A 101 -11.86 5.43 -6.90
C LYS A 101 -11.71 6.88 -7.33
N LYS A 102 -12.01 7.84 -6.44
CA LYS A 102 -11.93 9.27 -6.78
C LYS A 102 -10.52 9.76 -7.07
N TYR A 103 -9.51 8.96 -6.76
CA TYR A 103 -8.10 9.31 -7.02
C TYR A 103 -7.52 8.64 -8.25
N TRP A 104 -8.32 7.85 -8.98
CA TRP A 104 -7.87 7.19 -10.19
C TRP A 104 -7.59 8.20 -11.31
N GLY A 105 -6.62 7.88 -12.16
CA GLY A 105 -6.31 8.70 -13.34
C GLY A 105 -5.55 9.98 -13.06
N MET A 106 -5.02 10.17 -11.86
CA MET A 106 -4.29 11.39 -11.48
C MET A 106 -2.77 11.20 -11.40
N GLY A 107 -2.28 10.01 -11.76
CA GLY A 107 -0.85 9.73 -11.74
C GLY A 107 -0.29 9.32 -10.38
N TYR A 108 -1.11 9.20 -9.36
CA TYR A 108 -0.64 8.84 -8.02
C TYR A 108 -0.03 7.44 -7.98
N THR A 109 -0.64 6.48 -8.67
CA THR A 109 -0.11 5.11 -8.71
C THR A 109 1.30 5.08 -9.30
N THR A 110 1.50 5.77 -10.43
CA THR A 110 2.80 5.84 -11.08
C THR A 110 3.84 6.46 -10.16
N GLU A 111 3.47 7.53 -9.47
CA GLU A 111 4.35 8.22 -8.53
C GLU A 111 4.74 7.31 -7.37
N ALA A 112 3.78 6.58 -6.79
CA ALA A 112 4.01 5.67 -5.67
C ALA A 112 4.87 4.48 -6.10
N VAL A 113 4.57 3.85 -7.23
CA VAL A 113 5.31 2.69 -7.72
C VAL A 113 6.75 3.07 -8.03
N LYS A 114 6.97 4.21 -8.66
CA LYS A 114 8.33 4.69 -8.95
C LYS A 114 9.13 4.89 -7.66
N CYS A 115 8.50 5.47 -6.65
CA CYS A 115 9.14 5.67 -5.34
C CYS A 115 9.53 4.33 -4.71
N ILE A 116 8.65 3.34 -4.78
CA ILE A 116 8.90 2.01 -4.22
C ILE A 116 10.02 1.30 -4.98
N ILE A 117 10.06 1.43 -6.30
CA ILE A 117 11.14 0.86 -7.11
C ILE A 117 12.48 1.48 -6.70
N ASP A 118 12.54 2.79 -6.59
CA ASP A 118 13.77 3.47 -6.15
C ASP A 118 14.19 3.01 -4.75
N PHE A 119 13.24 2.89 -3.83
CA PHE A 119 13.49 2.36 -2.49
C PHE A 119 14.07 0.94 -2.56
N SER A 120 13.48 0.07 -3.40
CA SER A 120 13.93 -1.33 -3.48
C SER A 120 15.35 -1.43 -4.01
N ILE A 121 15.72 -0.59 -4.96
CA ILE A 121 17.08 -0.58 -5.52
C ILE A 121 18.08 0.00 -4.51
N GLU A 122 17.76 1.13 -3.90
CA GLU A 122 18.70 1.87 -3.04
C GLU A 122 18.82 1.30 -1.63
N GLN A 123 17.70 0.88 -1.03
CA GLN A 123 17.65 0.49 0.37
C GLN A 123 17.63 -1.03 0.57
N MET A 124 17.03 -1.76 -0.34
CA MET A 124 16.89 -3.21 -0.25
C MET A 124 17.90 -3.94 -1.15
N ASN A 125 18.65 -3.18 -1.96
CA ASN A 125 19.64 -3.71 -2.89
C ASN A 125 19.06 -4.74 -3.88
N ILE A 126 17.84 -4.53 -4.31
CA ILE A 126 17.18 -5.34 -5.32
C ILE A 126 17.44 -4.70 -6.68
N SER A 127 18.14 -5.40 -7.57
CA SER A 127 18.51 -4.87 -8.87
C SER A 127 17.64 -5.42 -10.00
N GLN A 128 16.94 -6.52 -9.76
CA GLN A 128 16.15 -7.23 -10.77
C GLN A 128 14.99 -7.93 -10.09
N ASN A 129 14.11 -8.56 -10.89
CA ASN A 129 13.02 -9.41 -10.39
C ASN A 129 11.96 -8.66 -9.59
N VAL A 130 11.69 -7.42 -9.97
CA VAL A 130 10.54 -6.68 -9.46
C VAL A 130 9.44 -6.76 -10.51
N GLY A 131 8.34 -7.42 -10.14
CA GLY A 131 7.23 -7.65 -11.05
C GLY A 131 6.02 -6.76 -10.83
#